data_d876580a080b63f5f8e5d35871c6992a
#
_entry.id   d876580a080b63f5f8e5d35871c6992a
#
_cell.length_a   1.000
_cell.length_b   1.000
_cell.length_c   1.000
_cell.angle_alpha   90.00
_cell.angle_beta   90.00
_cell.angle_gamma   90.00
#
_symmetry.space_group_name_H-M   'P 1'
#
loop_
_entity.id
_entity.type
_entity.pdbx_description
1 polymer ?
#
loop_
_entity_poly.entity_id
_entity_poly.type
_entity_poly.pdbx_seq_one_letter_code
_entity_poly.pdbx_strand_id
1 'polypeptide(L)'
;MRMPKIYLSPSTQEWNPYVTGTGSEEYWMNLLADELEPYLYANTIAFVRNTPEMTAASSIAQANRLGGFDFYLALHSNASGEGQAGKNRGIIVCYYPTSSDGRRAAELFAAQLKRVYPLPDQVTTQSTTTLGEVRRPNCPANLIELGYHDNYADARWIENNLDPAAQAIARGLTDYFGLPFLYPIPVRTGIVATEGSPLLLRAYPGIDGAVVGRIPNGAEVRIYGSYQGWYSVQYEGQPGYAAQAYIVG
;
A
#
# COMPACT_ATOMS: atom_id res chain seq x y z
N MET A 1 12.02 -0.85 16.88
CA MET A 1 11.57 -0.89 15.46
C MET A 1 10.74 0.37 15.25
N ARG A 2 10.99 1.17 14.22
CA ARG A 2 10.15 2.33 13.89
C ARG A 2 8.93 1.87 13.12
N MET A 3 7.91 2.72 13.02
CA MET A 3 6.75 2.49 12.17
C MET A 3 7.17 2.48 10.70
N PRO A 4 6.68 1.53 9.89
CA PRO A 4 7.01 1.51 8.46
C PRO A 4 6.40 2.72 7.75
N LYS A 5 7.14 3.22 6.76
CA LYS A 5 6.71 4.31 5.91
C LYS A 5 6.99 3.99 4.45
N ILE A 6 5.97 4.09 3.60
CA ILE A 6 6.11 3.82 2.17
C ILE A 6 5.92 5.09 1.33
N TYR A 7 6.50 5.09 0.13
CA TYR A 7 6.10 6.01 -0.93
C TYR A 7 5.14 5.27 -1.86
N LEU A 8 3.91 5.77 -2.00
CA LEU A 8 2.86 5.20 -2.83
C LEU A 8 2.80 6.00 -4.15
N SER A 9 3.03 5.31 -5.26
CA SER A 9 3.12 5.91 -6.59
C SER A 9 2.11 5.27 -7.56
N PRO A 10 0.82 5.63 -7.48
CA PRO A 10 -0.10 5.26 -8.56
C PRO A 10 0.31 5.90 -9.88
N SER A 11 0.01 5.22 -11.00
CA SER A 11 0.31 5.69 -12.34
C SER A 11 -0.21 7.09 -12.61
N THR A 12 0.54 7.85 -13.38
CA THR A 12 0.22 9.20 -13.85
C THR A 12 0.00 9.23 -15.38
N GLN A 13 -0.30 8.07 -15.98
CA GLN A 13 -0.41 7.89 -17.43
C GLN A 13 -1.86 8.05 -17.91
N GLU A 14 -2.35 9.29 -17.96
CA GLU A 14 -3.70 9.64 -18.43
C GLU A 14 -3.95 9.29 -19.91
N TRP A 15 -2.86 9.19 -20.69
CA TRP A 15 -2.91 8.87 -22.13
C TRP A 15 -3.05 7.37 -22.44
N ASN A 16 -3.12 6.50 -21.46
CA ASN A 16 -3.33 5.07 -21.58
C ASN A 16 -4.81 4.73 -21.29
N PRO A 17 -5.72 4.80 -22.27
CA PRO A 17 -7.14 4.53 -22.05
C PRO A 17 -7.40 3.04 -21.84
N TYR A 18 -8.34 2.69 -20.98
CA TYR A 18 -8.82 1.32 -20.85
C TYR A 18 -9.67 0.93 -22.08
N VAL A 19 -9.51 -0.31 -22.54
CA VAL A 19 -10.24 -0.86 -23.69
C VAL A 19 -11.76 -0.88 -23.47
N THR A 20 -12.22 -0.81 -22.24
CA THR A 20 -13.64 -0.68 -21.86
C THR A 20 -14.24 0.68 -22.18
N GLY A 21 -13.41 1.68 -22.49
CA GLY A 21 -13.82 3.07 -22.71
C GLY A 21 -14.10 3.85 -21.43
N THR A 22 -13.72 3.33 -20.25
CA THR A 22 -13.94 3.94 -18.95
C THR A 22 -12.61 4.32 -18.29
N GLY A 23 -12.24 5.59 -18.36
CA GLY A 23 -11.03 6.10 -17.68
C GLY A 23 -9.71 5.65 -18.34
N SER A 24 -8.63 5.93 -17.63
CA SER A 24 -7.25 5.67 -18.04
C SER A 24 -6.51 4.84 -16.98
N GLU A 25 -5.28 4.48 -17.26
CA GLU A 25 -4.39 3.84 -16.28
C GLU A 25 -4.24 4.73 -15.04
N GLU A 26 -3.98 6.05 -15.22
CA GLU A 26 -3.94 7.00 -14.11
C GLU A 26 -5.23 6.94 -13.28
N TYR A 27 -6.39 7.04 -13.93
CA TYR A 27 -7.69 7.06 -13.24
C TYR A 27 -7.90 5.83 -12.35
N TRP A 28 -7.72 4.63 -12.90
CA TRP A 28 -7.98 3.39 -12.17
C TRP A 28 -6.93 3.09 -11.11
N MET A 29 -5.66 3.43 -11.36
CA MET A 29 -4.60 3.23 -10.36
C MET A 29 -4.67 4.23 -9.21
N ASN A 30 -5.20 5.43 -9.46
CA ASN A 30 -5.51 6.37 -8.38
C ASN A 30 -6.69 5.92 -7.54
N LEU A 31 -7.76 5.38 -8.14
CA LEU A 31 -8.86 4.75 -7.38
C LEU A 31 -8.38 3.54 -6.58
N LEU A 32 -7.49 2.71 -7.12
CA LEU A 32 -6.87 1.62 -6.37
C LEU A 32 -6.07 2.13 -5.16
N ALA A 33 -5.36 3.23 -5.33
CA ALA A 33 -4.64 3.86 -4.23
C ALA A 33 -5.60 4.43 -3.17
N ASP A 34 -6.75 5.00 -3.58
CA ASP A 34 -7.80 5.47 -2.66
C ASP A 34 -8.36 4.30 -1.82
N GLU A 35 -8.61 3.13 -2.43
CA GLU A 35 -9.04 1.92 -1.72
C GLU A 35 -7.93 1.34 -0.83
N LEU A 36 -6.66 1.54 -1.15
CA LEU A 36 -5.53 1.05 -0.35
C LEU A 36 -5.28 1.90 0.91
N GLU A 37 -5.49 3.22 0.86
CA GLU A 37 -5.19 4.14 1.97
C GLU A 37 -5.87 3.76 3.30
N PRO A 38 -7.16 3.37 3.36
CA PRO A 38 -7.80 2.91 4.59
C PRO A 38 -7.08 1.70 5.22
N TYR A 39 -6.60 0.77 4.38
CA TYR A 39 -5.82 -0.37 4.86
C TYR A 39 -4.45 0.07 5.40
N LEU A 40 -3.78 1.04 4.77
CA LEU A 40 -2.51 1.56 5.27
C LEU A 40 -2.68 2.20 6.65
N TYR A 41 -3.73 3.01 6.84
CA TYR A 41 -4.05 3.59 8.15
C TYR A 41 -4.37 2.50 9.20
N ALA A 42 -5.22 1.53 8.85
CA ALA A 42 -5.59 0.44 9.76
C ALA A 42 -4.37 -0.39 10.20
N ASN A 43 -3.40 -0.55 9.32
CA ASN A 43 -2.19 -1.32 9.56
C ASN A 43 -0.99 -0.48 10.00
N THR A 44 -1.21 0.78 10.36
CA THR A 44 -0.17 1.70 10.88
C THR A 44 1.02 1.89 9.93
N ILE A 45 0.81 1.76 8.64
CA ILE A 45 1.80 2.01 7.60
C ILE A 45 1.66 3.48 7.16
N ALA A 46 2.64 4.31 7.54
CA ALA A 46 2.67 5.69 7.09
C ALA A 46 2.99 5.77 5.61
N PHE A 47 2.46 6.76 4.91
CA PHE A 47 2.75 6.92 3.50
C PHE A 47 2.82 8.39 3.06
N VAL A 48 3.49 8.59 1.93
CA VAL A 48 3.39 9.79 1.08
C VAL A 48 3.00 9.30 -0.30
N ARG A 49 2.01 9.92 -0.89
CA ARG A 49 1.51 9.60 -2.24
C ARG A 49 1.92 10.67 -3.23
N ASN A 50 2.25 10.29 -4.46
CA ASN A 50 2.38 11.22 -5.57
C ASN A 50 1.02 11.83 -5.96
N THR A 51 1.03 12.80 -6.85
CA THR A 51 -0.20 13.39 -7.41
C THR A 51 -0.29 13.11 -8.91
N PRO A 52 -1.50 13.13 -9.50
CA PRO A 52 -1.71 12.87 -10.93
C PRO A 52 -0.90 13.77 -11.86
N GLU A 53 -0.61 15.02 -11.45
CA GLU A 53 0.17 15.98 -12.23
C GLU A 53 1.67 15.67 -12.28
N MET A 54 2.13 14.70 -11.49
CA MET A 54 3.52 14.26 -11.48
C MET A 54 3.80 13.32 -12.66
N THR A 55 5.06 13.00 -12.83
CA THR A 55 5.54 11.92 -13.71
C THR A 55 6.23 10.87 -12.87
N ALA A 56 6.40 9.65 -13.39
CA ALA A 56 7.20 8.63 -12.70
C ALA A 56 8.59 9.16 -12.30
N ALA A 57 9.22 9.98 -13.16
CA ALA A 57 10.52 10.57 -12.85
C ALA A 57 10.46 11.56 -11.68
N SER A 58 9.44 12.42 -11.62
CA SER A 58 9.28 13.38 -10.52
C SER A 58 8.82 12.70 -9.23
N SER A 59 8.02 11.64 -9.30
CA SER A 59 7.65 10.80 -8.15
C SER A 59 8.89 10.17 -7.50
N ILE A 60 9.76 9.54 -8.29
CA ILE A 60 11.05 9.02 -7.83
C ILE A 60 11.92 10.12 -7.20
N ALA A 61 12.03 11.26 -7.87
CA ALA A 61 12.83 12.39 -7.37
C ALA A 61 12.28 12.92 -6.03
N GLN A 62 10.96 13.00 -5.89
CA GLN A 62 10.31 13.41 -4.64
C GLN A 62 10.58 12.38 -3.52
N ALA A 63 10.39 11.09 -3.79
CA ALA A 63 10.67 10.03 -2.83
C ALA A 63 12.13 10.08 -2.33
N ASN A 64 13.07 10.18 -3.25
CA ASN A 64 14.50 10.22 -2.93
C ASN A 64 14.90 11.49 -2.16
N ARG A 65 14.30 12.64 -2.48
CA ARG A 65 14.54 13.92 -1.79
C ARG A 65 13.97 13.91 -0.36
N LEU A 66 12.75 13.41 -0.18
CA LEU A 66 12.12 13.32 1.14
C LEU A 66 12.82 12.28 2.01
N GLY A 67 13.20 11.15 1.43
CA GLY A 67 13.90 10.08 2.13
C GLY A 67 13.09 9.44 3.25
N GLY A 68 13.73 8.51 3.97
CA GLY A 68 13.12 7.87 5.14
C GLY A 68 12.00 6.90 4.84
N PHE A 69 11.85 6.47 3.59
CA PHE A 69 10.92 5.40 3.20
C PHE A 69 11.57 4.03 3.38
N ASP A 70 10.76 3.09 3.86
CA ASP A 70 11.14 1.68 4.00
C ASP A 70 10.81 0.89 2.73
N PHE A 71 9.92 1.44 1.89
CA PHE A 71 9.50 0.82 0.63
C PHE A 71 8.94 1.86 -0.36
N TYR A 72 9.11 1.61 -1.66
CA TYR A 72 8.48 2.34 -2.75
C TYR A 72 7.54 1.39 -3.50
N LEU A 73 6.25 1.72 -3.54
CA LEU A 73 5.22 0.92 -4.19
C LEU A 73 4.62 1.70 -5.36
N ALA A 74 4.88 1.25 -6.58
CA ALA A 74 4.25 1.77 -7.79
C ALA A 74 3.06 0.88 -8.19
N LEU A 75 1.94 1.50 -8.56
CA LEU A 75 0.72 0.84 -9.02
C LEU A 75 0.47 1.21 -10.47
N HIS A 76 0.47 0.22 -11.34
CA HIS A 76 0.29 0.34 -12.78
C HIS A 76 -0.68 -0.71 -13.31
N SER A 77 -1.14 -0.51 -14.54
CA SER A 77 -1.76 -1.55 -15.36
C SER A 77 -1.04 -1.63 -16.69
N ASN A 78 -0.73 -2.85 -17.10
CA ASN A 78 0.08 -3.14 -18.27
C ASN A 78 -0.65 -2.91 -19.59
N ALA A 79 0.10 -2.81 -20.66
CA ALA A 79 -0.39 -2.90 -22.04
C ALA A 79 0.40 -3.96 -22.81
N SER A 80 -0.28 -4.64 -23.71
CA SER A 80 0.39 -5.55 -24.65
C SER A 80 1.25 -4.76 -25.63
N GLY A 81 2.38 -5.34 -26.04
CA GLY A 81 3.25 -4.74 -27.04
C GLY A 81 2.56 -4.55 -28.40
N GLU A 82 3.23 -3.86 -29.31
CA GLU A 82 2.74 -3.57 -30.65
C GLU A 82 2.25 -4.84 -31.38
N GLY A 83 1.07 -4.78 -31.97
CA GLY A 83 0.42 -5.89 -32.65
C GLY A 83 -0.12 -7.01 -31.74
N GLN A 84 -0.05 -6.84 -30.41
CA GLN A 84 -0.52 -7.82 -29.42
C GLN A 84 -1.70 -7.33 -28.58
N ALA A 85 -2.30 -6.20 -28.93
CA ALA A 85 -3.38 -5.61 -28.16
C ALA A 85 -4.48 -6.64 -27.82
N GLY A 86 -4.86 -6.70 -26.55
CA GLY A 86 -5.88 -7.60 -26.02
C GLY A 86 -5.45 -9.08 -25.86
N LYS A 87 -4.24 -9.47 -26.25
CA LYS A 87 -3.80 -10.88 -26.20
C LYS A 87 -3.22 -11.31 -24.87
N ASN A 88 -2.58 -10.38 -24.15
CA ASN A 88 -1.93 -10.68 -22.88
C ASN A 88 -2.89 -10.45 -21.71
N ARG A 89 -2.69 -11.22 -20.64
CA ARG A 89 -3.45 -11.14 -19.39
C ARG A 89 -2.54 -11.47 -18.21
N GLY A 90 -2.93 -11.04 -17.04
CA GLY A 90 -2.27 -11.45 -15.80
C GLY A 90 -1.65 -10.29 -15.04
N ILE A 91 -1.21 -10.59 -13.83
CA ILE A 91 -0.56 -9.62 -12.93
C ILE A 91 0.93 -9.90 -12.91
N ILE A 92 1.74 -8.84 -13.00
CA ILE A 92 3.20 -8.94 -12.92
C ILE A 92 3.70 -8.03 -11.81
N VAL A 93 4.38 -8.61 -10.81
CA VAL A 93 5.05 -7.81 -9.77
C VAL A 93 6.53 -7.71 -10.10
N CYS A 94 6.95 -6.49 -10.48
CA CYS A 94 8.30 -6.20 -10.93
C CYS A 94 9.21 -5.81 -9.76
N TYR A 95 10.47 -6.26 -9.81
CA TYR A 95 11.53 -5.94 -8.85
C TYR A 95 12.88 -5.74 -9.51
N TYR A 96 13.82 -5.05 -8.84
CA TYR A 96 15.17 -4.88 -9.34
C TYR A 96 16.00 -6.14 -9.08
N PRO A 97 16.77 -6.68 -10.07
CA PRO A 97 17.42 -8.00 -9.97
C PRO A 97 18.35 -8.20 -8.77
N THR A 98 19.02 -7.15 -8.31
CA THR A 98 19.95 -7.21 -7.17
C THR A 98 19.31 -6.86 -5.84
N SER A 99 18.02 -6.50 -5.81
CA SER A 99 17.28 -6.19 -4.60
C SER A 99 16.66 -7.46 -4.00
N SER A 100 17.30 -8.02 -2.98
CA SER A 100 16.74 -9.18 -2.24
C SER A 100 15.43 -8.82 -1.54
N ASP A 101 15.34 -7.64 -0.96
CA ASP A 101 14.12 -7.15 -0.30
C ASP A 101 12.99 -6.87 -1.29
N GLY A 102 13.32 -6.26 -2.43
CA GLY A 102 12.34 -6.07 -3.52
C GLY A 102 11.82 -7.39 -4.07
N ARG A 103 12.68 -8.40 -4.24
CA ARG A 103 12.28 -9.75 -4.65
C ARG A 103 11.35 -10.39 -3.62
N ARG A 104 11.74 -10.36 -2.34
CA ARG A 104 10.93 -10.92 -1.24
C ARG A 104 9.54 -10.26 -1.19
N ALA A 105 9.47 -8.94 -1.31
CA ALA A 105 8.21 -8.21 -1.34
C ALA A 105 7.37 -8.60 -2.57
N ALA A 106 7.98 -8.71 -3.76
CA ALA A 106 7.29 -9.12 -4.97
C ALA A 106 6.65 -10.51 -4.84
N GLU A 107 7.36 -11.46 -4.24
CA GLU A 107 6.85 -12.80 -3.96
C GLU A 107 5.65 -12.77 -2.99
N LEU A 108 5.68 -11.91 -1.96
CA LEU A 108 4.58 -11.73 -1.02
C LEU A 108 3.36 -11.08 -1.68
N PHE A 109 3.55 -10.01 -2.47
CA PHE A 109 2.45 -9.40 -3.23
C PHE A 109 1.81 -10.40 -4.21
N ALA A 110 2.63 -11.13 -4.97
CA ALA A 110 2.13 -12.12 -5.91
C ALA A 110 1.33 -13.23 -5.20
N ALA A 111 1.78 -13.68 -4.03
CA ALA A 111 1.08 -14.70 -3.24
C ALA A 111 -0.31 -14.22 -2.79
N GLN A 112 -0.46 -12.95 -2.40
CA GLN A 112 -1.75 -12.40 -2.00
C GLN A 112 -2.65 -12.11 -3.21
N LEU A 113 -2.11 -11.57 -4.30
CA LEU A 113 -2.86 -11.27 -5.52
C LEU A 113 -3.38 -12.53 -6.22
N LYS A 114 -2.67 -13.67 -6.14
CA LYS A 114 -3.16 -14.97 -6.60
C LYS A 114 -4.48 -15.40 -5.97
N ARG A 115 -4.80 -14.91 -4.78
CA ARG A 115 -6.03 -15.28 -4.06
C ARG A 115 -7.27 -14.57 -4.57
N VAL A 116 -7.08 -13.46 -5.27
CA VAL A 116 -8.18 -12.59 -5.74
C VAL A 116 -8.28 -12.51 -7.25
N TYR A 117 -7.17 -12.73 -7.98
CA TYR A 117 -7.18 -12.71 -9.43
C TYR A 117 -7.73 -14.01 -10.01
N PRO A 118 -8.60 -13.98 -11.05
CA PRO A 118 -9.31 -15.17 -11.57
C PRO A 118 -8.41 -16.20 -12.23
N LEU A 119 -7.19 -15.82 -12.62
CA LEU A 119 -6.19 -16.70 -13.24
C LEU A 119 -4.91 -16.70 -12.40
N PRO A 120 -4.89 -17.39 -11.23
CA PRO A 120 -3.76 -17.31 -10.28
C PRO A 120 -2.42 -17.73 -10.87
N ASP A 121 -2.41 -18.64 -11.87
CA ASP A 121 -1.19 -19.05 -12.55
C ASP A 121 -0.61 -17.95 -13.46
N GLN A 122 -1.39 -16.91 -13.77
CA GLN A 122 -0.94 -15.73 -14.52
C GLN A 122 -0.53 -14.57 -13.61
N VAL A 123 -0.46 -14.79 -12.30
CA VAL A 123 0.14 -13.83 -11.35
C VAL A 123 1.60 -14.23 -11.14
N THR A 124 2.53 -13.42 -11.63
CA THR A 124 3.96 -13.73 -11.69
C THR A 124 4.80 -12.62 -11.07
N THR A 125 6.07 -12.93 -10.81
CA THR A 125 7.07 -11.93 -10.46
C THR A 125 8.11 -11.84 -11.57
N GLN A 126 8.62 -10.63 -11.84
CA GLN A 126 9.60 -10.40 -12.90
C GLN A 126 10.70 -9.45 -12.44
N SER A 127 11.97 -9.86 -12.64
CA SER A 127 13.07 -8.93 -12.47
C SER A 127 13.21 -8.01 -13.68
N THR A 128 13.49 -6.72 -13.45
CA THR A 128 13.66 -5.74 -14.52
C THR A 128 14.71 -4.70 -14.20
N THR A 129 15.44 -4.25 -15.22
CA THR A 129 16.40 -3.16 -15.15
C THR A 129 15.92 -1.90 -15.88
N THR A 130 14.78 -1.97 -16.57
CA THR A 130 14.29 -0.90 -17.46
C THR A 130 13.31 0.05 -16.75
N LEU A 131 12.49 -0.47 -15.80
CA LEU A 131 11.51 0.35 -15.09
C LEU A 131 12.20 1.26 -14.07
N GLY A 132 11.98 2.59 -14.24
CA GLY A 132 12.58 3.62 -13.39
C GLY A 132 12.16 3.49 -11.93
N GLU A 133 10.88 3.24 -11.69
CA GLU A 133 10.27 3.14 -10.35
C GLU A 133 10.68 1.88 -9.56
N VAL A 134 11.29 0.92 -10.24
CA VAL A 134 11.88 -0.27 -9.60
C VAL A 134 13.38 -0.08 -9.33
N ARG A 135 14.07 0.68 -10.22
CA ARG A 135 15.54 0.78 -10.21
C ARG A 135 16.08 1.98 -9.43
N ARG A 136 15.37 3.12 -9.42
CA ARG A 136 15.90 4.42 -8.98
C ARG A 136 15.51 4.86 -7.57
N PRO A 137 14.48 4.34 -6.92
CA PRO A 137 14.23 4.66 -5.51
C PRO A 137 15.41 4.27 -4.62
N ASN A 138 15.67 5.07 -3.58
CA ASN A 138 16.74 4.83 -2.60
C ASN A 138 16.33 3.80 -1.51
N CYS A 139 15.22 3.11 -1.68
CA CYS A 139 14.72 2.04 -0.82
C CYS A 139 14.25 0.86 -1.68
N PRO A 140 13.99 -0.33 -1.08
CA PRO A 140 13.37 -1.43 -1.80
C PRO A 140 12.11 -0.99 -2.52
N ALA A 141 11.92 -1.47 -3.76
CA ALA A 141 10.83 -1.01 -4.62
C ALA A 141 10.21 -2.16 -5.40
N ASN A 142 8.89 -2.10 -5.58
CA ASN A 142 8.16 -2.91 -6.57
C ASN A 142 7.24 -2.02 -7.40
N LEU A 143 6.98 -2.48 -8.61
CA LEU A 143 5.93 -1.98 -9.48
C LEU A 143 4.98 -3.14 -9.75
N ILE A 144 3.70 -2.95 -9.44
CA ILE A 144 2.65 -3.92 -9.69
C ILE A 144 1.93 -3.53 -10.97
N GLU A 145 2.03 -4.38 -11.99
CA GLU A 145 1.19 -4.35 -13.18
C GLU A 145 -0.08 -5.17 -12.88
N LEU A 146 -1.17 -4.51 -12.48
CA LEU A 146 -2.38 -5.15 -11.93
C LEU A 146 -3.28 -5.78 -13.02
N GLY A 147 -2.75 -6.22 -14.12
CA GLY A 147 -3.49 -6.71 -15.28
C GLY A 147 -3.22 -5.86 -16.50
N TYR A 148 -3.82 -6.21 -17.62
CA TYR A 148 -3.63 -5.52 -18.89
C TYR A 148 -4.86 -4.66 -19.22
N HIS A 149 -4.69 -3.32 -19.23
CA HIS A 149 -5.79 -2.40 -19.50
C HIS A 149 -6.28 -2.44 -20.96
N ASP A 150 -5.48 -2.97 -21.87
CA ASP A 150 -5.85 -3.23 -23.27
C ASP A 150 -6.55 -4.59 -23.49
N ASN A 151 -6.62 -5.45 -22.44
CA ASN A 151 -7.39 -6.68 -22.44
C ASN A 151 -8.74 -6.48 -21.73
N TYR A 152 -9.85 -6.74 -22.45
CA TYR A 152 -11.21 -6.47 -21.93
C TYR A 152 -11.50 -7.20 -20.60
N ALA A 153 -11.05 -8.45 -20.45
CA ALA A 153 -11.34 -9.21 -19.25
C ALA A 153 -10.53 -8.73 -18.04
N ASP A 154 -9.27 -8.29 -18.24
CA ASP A 154 -8.44 -7.72 -17.19
C ASP A 154 -8.91 -6.31 -16.82
N ALA A 155 -9.20 -5.46 -17.80
CA ALA A 155 -9.74 -4.14 -17.56
C ALA A 155 -11.03 -4.22 -16.73
N ARG A 156 -11.99 -5.07 -17.12
CA ARG A 156 -13.23 -5.31 -16.36
C ARG A 156 -12.97 -5.88 -14.96
N TRP A 157 -11.97 -6.74 -14.81
CA TRP A 157 -11.61 -7.26 -13.49
C TRP A 157 -11.08 -6.15 -12.60
N ILE A 158 -10.18 -5.30 -13.08
CA ILE A 158 -9.65 -4.16 -12.32
C ILE A 158 -10.80 -3.25 -11.87
N GLU A 159 -11.67 -2.83 -12.82
CA GLU A 159 -12.80 -1.95 -12.57
C GLU A 159 -13.74 -2.45 -11.46
N ASN A 160 -13.90 -3.76 -11.31
CA ASN A 160 -14.84 -4.36 -10.37
C ASN A 160 -14.19 -4.94 -9.11
N ASN A 161 -12.86 -4.87 -8.97
CA ASN A 161 -12.14 -5.53 -7.88
C ASN A 161 -11.06 -4.65 -7.23
N LEU A 162 -11.27 -3.32 -7.18
CA LEU A 162 -10.29 -2.40 -6.58
C LEU A 162 -10.08 -2.71 -5.10
N ASP A 163 -11.15 -2.85 -4.28
CA ASP A 163 -11.02 -3.17 -2.86
C ASP A 163 -10.39 -4.55 -2.62
N PRO A 164 -10.79 -5.66 -3.26
CA PRO A 164 -10.08 -6.94 -3.13
C PRO A 164 -8.60 -6.87 -3.52
N ALA A 165 -8.25 -6.10 -4.56
CA ALA A 165 -6.86 -5.90 -4.97
C ALA A 165 -6.09 -5.06 -3.93
N ALA A 166 -6.68 -3.97 -3.44
CA ALA A 166 -6.11 -3.13 -2.38
C ALA A 166 -5.88 -3.94 -1.10
N GLN A 167 -6.85 -4.76 -0.69
CA GLN A 167 -6.69 -5.67 0.45
C GLN A 167 -5.53 -6.65 0.25
N ALA A 168 -5.40 -7.26 -0.93
CA ALA A 168 -4.32 -8.18 -1.24
C ALA A 168 -2.95 -7.47 -1.18
N ILE A 169 -2.85 -6.27 -1.73
CA ILE A 169 -1.64 -5.43 -1.66
C ILE A 169 -1.30 -5.07 -0.21
N ALA A 170 -2.29 -4.66 0.59
CA ALA A 170 -2.09 -4.34 2.00
C ALA A 170 -1.61 -5.55 2.81
N ARG A 171 -2.14 -6.75 2.53
CA ARG A 171 -1.62 -8.00 3.13
C ARG A 171 -0.17 -8.27 2.75
N GLY A 172 0.19 -8.07 1.48
CA GLY A 172 1.58 -8.17 1.03
C GLY A 172 2.51 -7.22 1.80
N LEU A 173 2.08 -5.98 2.03
CA LEU A 173 2.83 -5.01 2.84
C LEU A 173 2.94 -5.43 4.31
N THR A 174 1.84 -5.89 4.94
CA THR A 174 1.89 -6.34 6.33
C THR A 174 2.77 -7.57 6.49
N ASP A 175 2.70 -8.54 5.57
CA ASP A 175 3.59 -9.70 5.54
C ASP A 175 5.06 -9.27 5.37
N TYR A 176 5.33 -8.28 4.51
CA TYR A 176 6.67 -7.75 4.28
C TYR A 176 7.26 -7.09 5.53
N PHE A 177 6.46 -6.29 6.25
CA PHE A 177 6.90 -5.59 7.45
C PHE A 177 6.78 -6.40 8.75
N GLY A 178 6.18 -7.59 8.70
CA GLY A 178 5.94 -8.44 9.88
C GLY A 178 4.89 -7.85 10.81
N LEU A 179 3.88 -7.17 10.25
CA LEU A 179 2.75 -6.62 11.00
C LEU A 179 1.55 -7.57 10.95
N PRO A 180 0.68 -7.59 11.97
CA PRO A 180 -0.62 -8.24 11.85
C PRO A 180 -1.47 -7.48 10.83
N PHE A 181 -2.28 -8.20 10.05
CA PHE A 181 -3.20 -7.57 9.12
C PHE A 181 -4.51 -7.20 9.84
N LEU A 182 -4.89 -5.93 9.74
CA LEU A 182 -6.15 -5.40 10.24
C LEU A 182 -7.04 -4.92 9.09
N TYR A 183 -8.33 -5.25 9.18
CA TYR A 183 -9.32 -4.61 8.32
C TYR A 183 -9.58 -3.17 8.78
N PRO A 184 -9.74 -2.23 7.85
CA PRO A 184 -10.16 -0.89 8.21
C PRO A 184 -11.57 -0.92 8.83
N ILE A 185 -11.78 -0.07 9.81
CA ILE A 185 -13.10 0.22 10.38
C ILE A 185 -13.48 1.66 10.06
N PRO A 186 -14.77 2.02 10.10
CA PRO A 186 -15.17 3.42 10.01
C PRO A 186 -14.37 4.26 11.00
N VAL A 187 -13.68 5.28 10.49
CA VAL A 187 -12.81 6.13 11.31
C VAL A 187 -13.65 6.81 12.40
N ARG A 188 -13.22 6.69 13.64
CA ARG A 188 -13.85 7.33 14.77
C ARG A 188 -12.82 7.99 15.69
N THR A 189 -13.27 8.96 16.46
CA THR A 189 -12.48 9.60 17.50
C THR A 189 -12.64 8.83 18.81
N GLY A 190 -11.53 8.63 19.53
CA GLY A 190 -11.51 8.15 20.89
C GLY A 190 -10.75 9.12 21.79
N ILE A 191 -11.03 9.09 23.09
CA ILE A 191 -10.35 9.91 24.10
C ILE A 191 -9.53 9.01 24.99
N VAL A 192 -8.28 9.34 25.22
CA VAL A 192 -7.40 8.63 26.15
C VAL A 192 -7.88 8.85 27.58
N ALA A 193 -8.23 7.76 28.26
CA ALA A 193 -8.73 7.75 29.64
C ALA A 193 -7.81 6.87 30.52
N THR A 194 -6.77 7.48 31.03
CA THR A 194 -5.83 6.90 31.96
C THR A 194 -5.92 7.62 33.33
N GLU A 195 -5.35 7.05 34.36
CA GLU A 195 -5.31 7.68 35.69
C GLU A 195 -4.16 8.73 35.80
N GLY A 196 -4.02 9.59 34.78
CA GLY A 196 -3.03 10.68 34.76
C GLY A 196 -1.71 10.36 34.05
N SER A 197 -1.37 9.10 33.84
CA SER A 197 -0.17 8.73 33.07
C SER A 197 -0.45 8.82 31.57
N PRO A 198 0.52 9.20 30.71
CA PRO A 198 0.32 9.14 29.27
C PRO A 198 0.19 7.69 28.79
N LEU A 199 -0.72 7.44 27.84
CA LEU A 199 -0.85 6.16 27.15
C LEU A 199 0.32 5.97 26.17
N LEU A 200 0.91 4.78 26.17
CA LEU A 200 2.04 4.48 25.28
C LEU A 200 1.53 4.16 23.87
N LEU A 201 2.09 4.87 22.89
CA LEU A 201 1.93 4.56 21.47
C LEU A 201 3.07 3.63 21.05
N ARG A 202 2.74 2.48 20.44
CA ARG A 202 3.71 1.43 20.14
C ARG A 202 3.77 1.11 18.64
N ALA A 203 4.93 0.61 18.22
CA ALA A 203 5.16 0.19 16.82
C ALA A 203 4.51 -1.16 16.47
N TYR A 204 4.09 -1.93 17.47
CA TYR A 204 3.46 -3.25 17.32
C TYR A 204 2.40 -3.44 18.41
N PRO A 205 1.27 -4.10 18.14
CA PRO A 205 0.23 -4.35 19.15
C PRO A 205 0.68 -5.41 20.14
N GLY A 206 1.18 -4.97 21.28
CA GLY A 206 1.71 -5.81 22.35
C GLY A 206 2.54 -4.99 23.35
N ILE A 207 2.63 -5.50 24.57
CA ILE A 207 3.40 -4.83 25.64
C ILE A 207 4.90 -4.73 25.33
N ASP A 208 5.40 -5.66 24.50
CA ASP A 208 6.80 -5.71 24.05
C ASP A 208 7.06 -4.83 22.80
N GLY A 209 5.99 -4.28 22.20
CA GLY A 209 6.12 -3.36 21.08
C GLY A 209 6.91 -2.12 21.47
N ALA A 210 7.91 -1.74 20.65
CA ALA A 210 8.72 -0.55 20.91
C ALA A 210 7.84 0.70 21.06
N VAL A 211 8.10 1.51 22.08
CA VAL A 211 7.40 2.77 22.30
C VAL A 211 7.86 3.79 21.27
N VAL A 212 6.94 4.30 20.47
CA VAL A 212 7.18 5.29 19.41
C VAL A 212 6.61 6.67 19.76
N GLY A 213 5.75 6.74 20.78
CA GLY A 213 5.19 7.99 21.25
C GLY A 213 4.47 7.84 22.59
N ARG A 214 3.95 8.95 23.10
CA ARG A 214 3.19 9.03 24.35
C ARG A 214 1.99 9.95 24.12
N ILE A 215 0.79 9.48 24.44
CA ILE A 215 -0.46 10.20 24.25
C ILE A 215 -0.94 10.67 25.62
N PRO A 216 -1.08 11.99 25.86
CA PRO A 216 -1.55 12.50 27.15
C PRO A 216 -2.93 11.97 27.53
N ASN A 217 -3.20 11.86 28.84
CA ASN A 217 -4.56 11.63 29.33
C ASN A 217 -5.50 12.74 28.87
N GLY A 218 -6.69 12.41 28.39
CA GLY A 218 -7.67 13.34 27.83
C GLY A 218 -7.44 13.75 26.38
N ALA A 219 -6.33 13.30 25.75
CA ALA A 219 -6.07 13.60 24.34
C ALA A 219 -6.99 12.81 23.41
N GLU A 220 -7.37 13.43 22.30
CA GLU A 220 -8.10 12.77 21.22
C GLU A 220 -7.18 11.99 20.30
N VAL A 221 -7.63 10.81 19.87
CA VAL A 221 -6.97 9.97 18.87
C VAL A 221 -7.95 9.56 17.78
N ARG A 222 -7.48 9.40 16.55
CA ARG A 222 -8.25 8.77 15.49
C ARG A 222 -7.98 7.26 15.51
N ILE A 223 -9.06 6.47 15.44
CA ILE A 223 -9.02 5.00 15.47
C ILE A 223 -9.35 4.49 14.08
N TYR A 224 -8.50 3.62 13.52
CA TYR A 224 -8.61 3.09 12.16
C TYR A 224 -8.81 1.58 12.12
N GLY A 225 -8.50 0.85 13.20
CA GLY A 225 -8.62 -0.60 13.29
C GLY A 225 -8.47 -1.12 14.71
N SER A 226 -8.72 -2.42 14.91
CA SER A 226 -8.53 -3.08 16.19
C SER A 226 -7.91 -4.46 16.02
N TYR A 227 -7.07 -4.86 16.97
CA TYR A 227 -6.41 -6.15 16.99
C TYR A 227 -6.12 -6.59 18.43
N GLN A 228 -6.74 -7.68 18.89
CA GLN A 228 -6.45 -8.33 20.17
C GLN A 228 -6.29 -7.39 21.38
N GLY A 229 -7.23 -6.45 21.55
CA GLY A 229 -7.19 -5.48 22.66
C GLY A 229 -6.35 -4.25 22.41
N TRP A 230 -5.87 -4.04 21.19
CA TRP A 230 -5.16 -2.86 20.71
C TRP A 230 -5.95 -2.15 19.62
N TYR A 231 -5.93 -0.82 19.64
CA TYR A 231 -6.37 -0.02 18.50
C TYR A 231 -5.17 0.42 17.65
N SER A 232 -5.31 0.39 16.33
CA SER A 232 -4.46 1.20 15.48
C SER A 232 -4.98 2.62 15.53
N VAL A 233 -4.12 3.55 15.93
CA VAL A 233 -4.51 4.95 16.15
C VAL A 233 -3.52 5.92 15.51
N GLN A 234 -3.99 7.14 15.30
CA GLN A 234 -3.13 8.27 14.95
C GLN A 234 -3.31 9.37 15.99
N TYR A 235 -2.19 9.86 16.52
CA TYR A 235 -2.10 11.01 17.42
C TYR A 235 -1.12 12.03 16.85
N GLU A 236 -1.56 13.27 16.63
CA GLU A 236 -0.74 14.35 16.05
C GLU A 236 0.01 13.94 14.76
N GLY A 237 -0.67 13.20 13.89
CA GLY A 237 -0.09 12.71 12.63
C GLY A 237 0.79 11.47 12.76
N GLN A 238 1.12 11.02 13.98
CA GLN A 238 1.92 9.83 14.21
C GLN A 238 1.03 8.60 14.36
N PRO A 239 1.15 7.58 13.49
CA PRO A 239 0.45 6.32 13.63
C PRO A 239 1.10 5.44 14.69
N GLY A 240 0.33 4.47 15.23
CA GLY A 240 0.83 3.45 16.15
C GLY A 240 -0.29 2.64 16.76
N TYR A 241 0.08 1.74 17.64
CA TYR A 241 -0.87 0.92 18.40
C TYR A 241 -0.96 1.42 19.85
N ALA A 242 -2.19 1.53 20.35
CA ALA A 242 -2.48 1.90 21.72
C ALA A 242 -3.45 0.90 22.35
N ALA A 243 -3.29 0.60 23.64
CA ALA A 243 -4.13 -0.36 24.33
C ALA A 243 -5.58 0.13 24.41
N GLN A 244 -6.51 -0.66 23.90
CA GLN A 244 -7.95 -0.35 23.80
C GLN A 244 -8.57 -0.02 25.16
N ALA A 245 -8.15 -0.69 26.23
CA ALA A 245 -8.69 -0.51 27.57
C ALA A 245 -8.57 0.94 28.11
N TYR A 246 -7.72 1.74 27.51
CA TYR A 246 -7.47 3.13 27.93
C TYR A 246 -7.97 4.16 26.91
N ILE A 247 -8.88 3.79 26.02
CA ILE A 247 -9.49 4.68 25.04
C ILE A 247 -11.01 4.50 25.08
N VAL A 248 -11.73 5.59 25.32
CA VAL A 248 -13.21 5.65 25.39
C VAL A 248 -13.76 6.46 24.21
N GLY A 249 -14.99 6.15 23.76
CA GLY A 249 -15.65 6.78 22.61
C GLY A 249 -16.02 5.84 21.51
#